data_ef5b4c5c0a6ed81e770d646b8caff84b
#
_entry.id   ef5b4c5c0a6ed81e770d646b8caff84b
#
_cell.length_a   1.000
_cell.length_b   1.000
_cell.length_c   1.000
_cell.angle_alpha   90.00
_cell.angle_beta   90.00
_cell.angle_gamma   90.00
#
_symmetry.space_group_name_H-M   'P 1'
#
loop_
_entity.id
_entity.type
_entity.pdbx_description
1 polymer ?
#
loop_
_entity_poly.entity_id
_entity_poly.type
_entity_poly.pdbx_seq_one_letter_code
_entity_poly.pdbx_strand_id
1 'polypeptide(L)'
;MKAKFAMTTCGALAMLHLTAAHADDTLGYAKLGTGVELGVGRALDNGLALRLGIADTFRYKQDKTLDGTPYQLKSKPNPALAASLDWHPVSDSGFRLSGGLTLSGKSREDLNFAANGAGNYTLGGNRYAASAVGPLTGKVEYQPLGSYLGIGWDFAVPGASAWCVSADLGAQLQFGGKATLNPAAGVSAQDLAAAQQKLDHDLGGTRFRLSAGVGLSYAF
;
A
#
# COMPACT_ATOMS: atom_id res chain seq x y z
N MET A 1 -0.67 16.51 -25.11
CA MET A 1 -1.63 16.27 -24.02
C MET A 1 -0.97 16.63 -22.69
N LYS A 2 -1.41 17.71 -22.04
CA LYS A 2 -0.83 18.21 -20.78
C LYS A 2 -1.56 17.52 -19.61
N ALA A 3 -0.88 16.63 -18.88
CA ALA A 3 -1.39 16.04 -17.65
C ALA A 3 -1.43 17.11 -16.56
N LYS A 4 -2.62 17.48 -16.10
CA LYS A 4 -2.80 18.31 -14.91
C LYS A 4 -2.71 17.43 -13.68
N PHE A 5 -1.62 17.57 -12.93
CA PHE A 5 -1.50 17.04 -11.57
C PHE A 5 -2.32 17.93 -10.63
N ALA A 6 -3.43 17.44 -10.13
CA ALA A 6 -4.14 18.06 -9.03
C ALA A 6 -3.57 17.47 -7.72
N MET A 7 -2.69 18.22 -7.09
CA MET A 7 -2.18 17.94 -5.74
C MET A 7 -3.18 18.53 -4.74
N THR A 8 -4.03 17.68 -4.18
CA THR A 8 -4.88 18.07 -3.05
C THR A 8 -4.07 17.88 -1.78
N THR A 9 -3.51 18.98 -1.29
CA THR A 9 -2.86 19.07 0.01
C THR A 9 -3.93 19.05 1.09
N CYS A 10 -4.02 17.95 1.84
CA CYS A 10 -4.71 17.95 3.13
C CYS A 10 -3.66 18.00 4.22
N GLY A 11 -3.43 19.21 4.75
CA GLY A 11 -2.50 19.44 5.83
C GLY A 11 -3.16 19.16 7.18
N ALA A 12 -2.51 18.32 7.98
CA ALA A 12 -2.58 18.39 9.42
C ALA A 12 -1.20 17.99 9.95
N LEU A 13 -0.34 19.00 10.08
CA LEU A 13 0.93 18.85 10.79
C LEU A 13 0.61 18.86 12.29
N ALA A 14 0.32 17.71 12.86
CA ALA A 14 0.38 17.53 14.30
C ALA A 14 1.87 17.39 14.68
N MET A 15 2.49 18.50 15.07
CA MET A 15 3.81 18.47 15.70
C MET A 15 3.66 17.77 17.05
N LEU A 16 4.04 16.51 17.12
CA LEU A 16 4.34 15.87 18.40
C LEU A 16 5.59 16.56 18.95
N HIS A 17 5.43 17.33 20.03
CA HIS A 17 6.55 17.78 20.85
C HIS A 17 7.09 16.55 21.60
N LEU A 18 8.03 15.84 20.99
CA LEU A 18 8.88 14.93 21.75
C LEU A 18 9.87 15.80 22.55
N THR A 19 9.69 15.80 23.87
CA THR A 19 10.59 16.46 24.82
C THR A 19 12.03 16.00 24.57
N ALA A 20 12.90 16.99 24.37
CA ALA A 20 14.31 16.83 24.11
C ALA A 20 15.01 16.05 25.22
N ALA A 21 15.40 14.82 24.90
CA ALA A 21 16.48 14.13 25.56
C ALA A 21 17.46 13.72 24.45
N HIS A 22 18.58 14.44 24.32
CA HIS A 22 19.67 14.30 23.36
C HIS A 22 19.26 14.57 21.90
N ALA A 23 19.54 15.77 21.43
CA ALA A 23 19.19 16.25 20.07
C ALA A 23 19.92 15.46 18.96
N ASP A 24 21.04 14.83 19.24
CA ASP A 24 21.89 14.18 18.25
C ASP A 24 21.34 12.86 17.68
N ASP A 25 20.27 12.26 18.26
CA ASP A 25 19.74 10.96 17.89
C ASP A 25 18.42 11.02 17.14
N THR A 26 17.90 12.22 16.86
CA THR A 26 16.59 12.40 16.22
C THR A 26 16.75 12.86 14.78
N LEU A 27 15.95 12.27 13.88
CA LEU A 27 15.94 12.67 12.46
C LEU A 27 14.51 12.89 11.97
N GLY A 28 14.33 13.82 11.04
CA GLY A 28 13.15 13.92 10.20
C GLY A 28 13.41 13.24 8.87
N TYR A 29 12.42 12.60 8.27
CA TYR A 29 12.60 11.95 6.97
C TYR A 29 11.40 12.10 6.06
N ALA A 30 11.68 12.04 4.76
CA ALA A 30 10.70 11.93 3.69
C ALA A 30 11.12 10.83 2.71
N LYS A 31 10.18 10.00 2.28
CA LYS A 31 10.41 8.96 1.27
C LYS A 31 9.42 9.10 0.11
N LEU A 32 9.89 8.81 -1.07
CA LEU A 32 9.12 8.80 -2.32
C LEU A 32 9.46 7.53 -3.12
N GLY A 33 8.44 6.88 -3.65
CA GLY A 33 8.60 5.66 -4.44
C GLY A 33 7.26 5.08 -4.87
N THR A 34 6.93 3.88 -4.45
CA THR A 34 5.59 3.29 -4.66
C THR A 34 4.49 3.99 -3.86
N GLY A 35 4.88 4.94 -3.02
CA GLY A 35 4.04 5.82 -2.21
C GLY A 35 4.87 6.98 -1.70
N VAL A 36 4.31 7.71 -0.74
CA VAL A 36 5.00 8.76 0.02
C VAL A 36 4.97 8.40 1.50
N GLU A 37 6.02 8.75 2.22
CA GLU A 37 6.09 8.62 3.67
C GLU A 37 6.82 9.82 4.25
N LEU A 38 6.28 10.39 5.31
CA LEU A 38 6.88 11.48 6.07
C LEU A 38 6.89 11.09 7.54
N GLY A 39 7.98 11.35 8.24
CA GLY A 39 8.04 10.95 9.63
C GLY A 39 9.27 11.46 10.37
N VAL A 40 9.40 10.94 11.57
CA VAL A 40 10.52 11.16 12.45
C VAL A 40 11.13 9.82 12.84
N GLY A 41 12.42 9.81 13.08
CA GLY A 41 13.15 8.64 13.55
C GLY A 41 14.03 8.99 14.73
N ARG A 42 14.41 7.96 15.47
CA ARG A 42 15.37 8.07 16.57
C ARG A 42 16.33 6.90 16.51
N ALA A 43 17.62 7.21 16.55
CA ALA A 43 18.64 6.21 16.73
C ALA A 43 18.54 5.62 18.15
N LEU A 44 18.75 4.32 18.25
CA LEU A 44 18.79 3.54 19.48
C LEU A 44 20.18 2.89 19.58
N ASP A 45 20.43 2.25 20.68
CA ASP A 45 21.69 1.52 20.86
C ASP A 45 21.80 0.31 19.90
N ASN A 46 23.03 -0.16 19.68
CA ASN A 46 23.33 -1.38 18.91
C ASN A 46 22.92 -1.35 17.41
N GLY A 47 22.98 -0.18 16.77
CA GLY A 47 22.66 -0.04 15.35
C GLY A 47 21.19 -0.17 15.05
N LEU A 48 20.33 0.01 16.04
CA LEU A 48 18.88 0.06 15.87
C LEU A 48 18.39 1.51 15.69
N ALA A 49 17.31 1.70 14.94
CA ALA A 49 16.61 2.96 14.86
C ALA A 49 15.10 2.72 14.78
N LEU A 50 14.34 3.50 15.53
CA LEU A 50 12.88 3.51 15.46
C LEU A 50 12.42 4.63 14.53
N ARG A 51 11.49 4.36 13.62
CA ARG A 51 10.83 5.37 12.79
C ARG A 51 9.32 5.33 12.99
N LEU A 52 8.74 6.52 13.02
CA LEU A 52 7.29 6.73 13.08
C LEU A 52 6.91 7.73 11.98
N GLY A 53 5.87 7.43 11.21
CA GLY A 53 5.50 8.28 10.08
C GLY A 53 4.06 8.11 9.64
N ILE A 54 3.70 8.94 8.69
CA ILE A 54 2.46 8.83 7.92
C ILE A 54 2.85 8.44 6.50
N ALA A 55 2.29 7.35 6.03
CA ALA A 55 2.53 6.81 4.70
C ALA A 55 1.24 6.77 3.89
N ASP A 56 1.33 6.97 2.59
CA ASP A 56 0.25 6.70 1.63
C ASP A 56 0.83 6.05 0.38
N THR A 57 0.06 5.17 -0.24
CA THR A 57 0.46 4.49 -1.46
C THR A 57 -0.19 5.13 -2.66
N PHE A 58 0.55 5.22 -3.77
CA PHE A 58 -0.02 5.72 -5.01
C PHE A 58 -1.12 4.79 -5.54
N ARG A 59 -2.07 5.39 -6.24
CA ARG A 59 -3.11 4.63 -6.94
C ARG A 59 -2.47 3.69 -7.96
N TYR A 60 -2.90 2.45 -7.94
CA TYR A 60 -2.51 1.50 -8.97
C TYR A 60 -3.75 0.77 -9.51
N LYS A 61 -3.57 0.17 -10.66
CA LYS A 61 -4.56 -0.65 -11.32
C LYS A 61 -3.94 -2.01 -11.61
N GLN A 62 -4.71 -3.06 -11.44
CA GLN A 62 -4.31 -4.42 -11.77
C GLN A 62 -5.43 -5.10 -12.52
N ASP A 63 -5.11 -5.62 -13.70
CA ASP A 63 -6.05 -6.40 -14.50
C ASP A 63 -5.91 -7.88 -14.15
N LYS A 64 -7.04 -8.55 -13.96
CA LYS A 64 -7.18 -9.97 -13.66
C LYS A 64 -8.36 -10.57 -14.40
N THR A 65 -8.54 -11.87 -14.31
CA THR A 65 -9.68 -12.59 -14.88
C THR A 65 -10.32 -13.50 -13.84
N LEU A 66 -11.65 -13.56 -13.85
CA LEU A 66 -12.45 -14.51 -13.09
C LEU A 66 -13.27 -15.32 -14.09
N ASP A 67 -13.02 -16.63 -14.19
CA ASP A 67 -13.72 -17.53 -15.13
C ASP A 67 -13.73 -17.02 -16.59
N GLY A 68 -12.64 -16.40 -17.04
CA GLY A 68 -12.55 -15.79 -18.37
C GLY A 68 -13.25 -14.42 -18.51
N THR A 69 -13.82 -13.89 -17.43
CA THR A 69 -14.33 -12.52 -17.37
C THR A 69 -13.23 -11.58 -16.86
N PRO A 70 -12.76 -10.62 -17.67
CA PRO A 70 -11.76 -9.66 -17.25
C PRO A 70 -12.30 -8.75 -16.14
N TYR A 71 -11.48 -8.41 -15.17
CA TYR A 71 -11.81 -7.37 -14.20
C TYR A 71 -10.58 -6.55 -13.82
N GLN A 72 -10.81 -5.31 -13.42
CA GLN A 72 -9.80 -4.38 -12.99
C GLN A 72 -9.96 -4.06 -11.50
N LEU A 73 -8.89 -4.29 -10.76
CA LEU A 73 -8.73 -3.81 -9.38
C LEU A 73 -8.18 -2.39 -9.42
N LYS A 74 -8.82 -1.47 -8.71
CA LYS A 74 -8.36 -0.08 -8.55
C LYS A 74 -8.19 0.22 -7.08
N SER A 75 -6.95 0.46 -6.65
CA SER A 75 -6.68 0.93 -5.28
C SER A 75 -7.03 2.40 -5.14
N LYS A 76 -7.44 2.78 -3.93
CA LYS A 76 -7.61 4.18 -3.51
C LYS A 76 -6.48 4.57 -2.55
N PRO A 77 -6.11 5.87 -2.49
CA PRO A 77 -5.24 6.35 -1.43
C PRO A 77 -5.80 5.98 -0.06
N ASN A 78 -4.95 5.52 0.83
CA ASN A 78 -5.33 5.10 2.16
C ASN A 78 -4.21 5.43 3.14
N PRO A 79 -4.20 6.67 3.67
CA PRO A 79 -3.18 7.09 4.60
C PRO A 79 -3.10 6.15 5.79
N ALA A 80 -1.88 5.82 6.19
CA ALA A 80 -1.58 4.91 7.27
C ALA A 80 -0.56 5.54 8.22
N LEU A 81 -0.70 5.26 9.51
CA LEU A 81 0.39 5.40 10.46
C LEU A 81 1.37 4.24 10.24
N ALA A 82 2.63 4.55 10.15
CA ALA A 82 3.70 3.58 9.99
C ALA A 82 4.64 3.64 11.21
N ALA A 83 4.98 2.47 11.74
CA ALA A 83 6.02 2.30 12.75
C ALA A 83 6.98 1.23 12.28
N SER A 84 8.27 1.53 12.22
CA SER A 84 9.29 0.58 11.79
C SER A 84 10.53 0.63 12.66
N LEU A 85 11.15 -0.53 12.81
CA LEU A 85 12.46 -0.71 13.41
C LEU A 85 13.44 -1.01 12.28
N ASP A 86 14.51 -0.24 12.24
CA ASP A 86 15.64 -0.45 11.34
C ASP A 86 16.80 -1.03 12.14
N TRP A 87 17.48 -1.99 11.55
CA TRP A 87 18.69 -2.57 12.09
C TRP A 87 19.83 -2.48 11.08
N HIS A 88 20.95 -1.91 11.51
CA HIS A 88 22.19 -1.80 10.74
C HIS A 88 23.17 -2.89 11.21
N PRO A 89 23.12 -4.10 10.62
CA PRO A 89 23.92 -5.26 11.09
C PRO A 89 25.40 -5.11 10.83
N VAL A 90 25.78 -4.24 9.90
CA VAL A 90 27.20 -4.02 9.52
C VAL A 90 27.51 -2.55 9.69
N SER A 91 28.37 -2.24 10.63
CA SER A 91 28.86 -0.88 10.87
C SER A 91 29.50 -0.32 9.58
N ASP A 92 29.29 0.96 9.32
CA ASP A 92 29.86 1.71 8.20
C ASP A 92 29.43 1.29 6.78
N SER A 93 28.52 0.32 6.62
CA SER A 93 28.04 -0.12 5.30
C SER A 93 26.83 0.64 4.79
N GLY A 94 26.13 1.40 5.64
CA GLY A 94 24.83 2.00 5.33
C GLY A 94 23.70 0.97 5.11
N PHE A 95 24.01 -0.32 5.03
CA PHE A 95 23.03 -1.38 4.86
C PHE A 95 22.13 -1.53 6.09
N ARG A 96 20.84 -1.65 5.86
CA ARG A 96 19.87 -1.88 6.95
C ARG A 96 18.80 -2.89 6.57
N LEU A 97 18.31 -3.56 7.59
CA LEU A 97 17.10 -4.37 7.57
C LEU A 97 15.99 -3.59 8.27
N SER A 98 14.79 -3.59 7.70
CA SER A 98 13.65 -2.86 8.25
C SER A 98 12.48 -3.81 8.46
N GLY A 99 11.85 -3.74 9.63
CA GLY A 99 10.60 -4.42 9.93
C GLY A 99 9.61 -3.46 10.57
N GLY A 100 8.33 -3.53 10.20
CA GLY A 100 7.38 -2.56 10.71
C GLY A 100 5.92 -2.98 10.61
N LEU A 101 5.09 -2.15 11.19
CA LEU A 101 3.63 -2.26 11.16
C LEU A 101 3.05 -0.98 10.57
N THR A 102 1.92 -1.15 9.87
CA THR A 102 1.13 -0.04 9.36
C THR A 102 -0.29 -0.15 9.88
N LEU A 103 -0.85 0.96 10.33
CA LEU A 103 -2.23 1.06 10.77
C LEU A 103 -2.94 2.11 9.91
N SER A 104 -3.91 1.67 9.12
CA SER A 104 -4.68 2.53 8.23
C SER A 104 -6.17 2.44 8.53
N GLY A 105 -7.00 3.23 7.85
CA GLY A 105 -8.41 2.91 7.70
C GLY A 105 -8.59 1.59 6.94
N LYS A 106 -9.82 1.10 6.83
CA LYS A 106 -10.10 -0.07 5.98
C LYS A 106 -9.66 0.22 4.55
N SER A 107 -8.64 -0.48 4.10
CA SER A 107 -8.16 -0.35 2.72
C SER A 107 -9.21 -0.94 1.78
N ARG A 108 -9.59 -0.19 0.75
CA ARG A 108 -10.61 -0.59 -0.20
C ARG A 108 -10.08 -0.53 -1.62
N GLU A 109 -10.36 -1.57 -2.38
CA GLU A 109 -10.15 -1.63 -3.81
C GLU A 109 -11.48 -1.81 -4.53
N ASP A 110 -11.69 -1.02 -5.56
CA ASP A 110 -12.87 -1.17 -6.39
C ASP A 110 -12.61 -2.24 -7.47
N LEU A 111 -13.56 -3.14 -7.64
CA LEU A 111 -13.60 -4.13 -8.68
C LEU A 111 -14.52 -3.63 -9.82
N ASN A 112 -14.00 -3.62 -11.03
CA ASN A 112 -14.79 -3.29 -12.22
C ASN A 112 -14.63 -4.41 -13.24
N PHE A 113 -15.70 -5.11 -13.54
CA PHE A 113 -15.69 -6.18 -14.52
C PHE A 113 -15.94 -5.63 -15.93
N ALA A 114 -15.25 -6.21 -16.90
CA ALA A 114 -15.48 -5.96 -18.31
C ALA A 114 -16.07 -7.23 -18.95
N ALA A 115 -16.96 -7.06 -19.91
CA ALA A 115 -17.42 -8.19 -20.71
C ALA A 115 -16.25 -8.81 -21.47
N ASN A 116 -16.25 -10.13 -21.64
CA ASN A 116 -15.30 -10.82 -22.49
C ASN A 116 -15.49 -10.44 -23.97
N GLY A 117 -14.60 -10.92 -24.85
CA GLY A 117 -14.67 -10.61 -26.29
C GLY A 117 -15.98 -10.99 -26.98
N ALA A 118 -16.81 -11.84 -26.37
CA ALA A 118 -18.14 -12.22 -26.84
C ALA A 118 -19.26 -11.39 -26.20
N GLY A 119 -18.95 -10.32 -25.45
CA GLY A 119 -19.94 -9.45 -24.81
C GLY A 119 -20.65 -10.06 -23.59
N ASN A 120 -20.04 -11.06 -22.94
CA ASN A 120 -20.63 -11.77 -21.81
C ASN A 120 -19.77 -11.68 -20.55
N TYR A 121 -20.42 -11.83 -19.38
CA TYR A 121 -19.83 -12.20 -18.11
C TYR A 121 -20.00 -13.71 -17.90
N THR A 122 -19.02 -14.37 -17.29
CA THR A 122 -19.14 -15.74 -16.81
C THR A 122 -19.12 -15.72 -15.29
N LEU A 123 -20.21 -16.15 -14.66
CA LEU A 123 -20.41 -16.12 -13.21
C LEU A 123 -20.99 -17.45 -12.77
N GLY A 124 -20.38 -18.11 -11.79
CA GLY A 124 -20.84 -19.41 -11.30
C GLY A 124 -20.87 -20.51 -12.38
N GLY A 125 -20.08 -20.36 -13.46
CA GLY A 125 -20.09 -21.28 -14.62
C GLY A 125 -21.11 -20.95 -15.71
N ASN A 126 -22.03 -20.02 -15.47
CA ASN A 126 -23.04 -19.60 -16.43
C ASN A 126 -22.66 -18.29 -17.14
N ARG A 127 -23.13 -18.13 -18.38
CA ARG A 127 -22.87 -16.93 -19.21
C ARG A 127 -24.05 -15.98 -19.15
N TYR A 128 -23.75 -14.70 -18.97
CA TYR A 128 -24.71 -13.62 -18.88
C TYR A 128 -24.34 -12.52 -19.88
N ALA A 129 -25.26 -12.12 -20.74
CA ALA A 129 -25.04 -11.03 -21.69
C ALA A 129 -24.82 -9.72 -20.89
N ALA A 130 -23.73 -9.03 -21.13
CA ALA A 130 -23.41 -7.78 -20.42
C ALA A 130 -24.44 -6.68 -20.67
N SER A 131 -25.09 -6.70 -21.85
CA SER A 131 -26.18 -5.79 -22.19
C SER A 131 -27.45 -5.99 -21.34
N ALA A 132 -27.67 -7.21 -20.82
CA ALA A 132 -28.80 -7.52 -19.95
C ALA A 132 -28.48 -7.28 -18.47
N VAL A 133 -27.23 -7.53 -18.07
CA VAL A 133 -26.77 -7.41 -16.66
C VAL A 133 -26.39 -5.96 -16.30
N GLY A 134 -25.88 -5.21 -17.27
CA GLY A 134 -25.30 -3.90 -17.02
C GLY A 134 -23.91 -3.96 -16.40
N PRO A 135 -23.42 -2.86 -15.80
CA PRO A 135 -22.09 -2.81 -15.19
C PRO A 135 -22.00 -3.73 -13.96
N LEU A 136 -21.11 -4.71 -14.01
CA LEU A 136 -20.80 -5.57 -12.87
C LEU A 136 -19.64 -4.97 -12.09
N THR A 137 -19.88 -4.70 -10.80
CA THR A 137 -18.88 -4.07 -9.92
C THR A 137 -18.82 -4.77 -8.57
N GLY A 138 -17.77 -4.48 -7.84
CA GLY A 138 -17.58 -4.99 -6.50
C GLY A 138 -16.51 -4.21 -5.76
N LYS A 139 -16.13 -4.71 -4.60
CA LYS A 139 -15.05 -4.16 -3.77
C LYS A 139 -14.31 -5.27 -3.04
N VAL A 140 -13.05 -5.02 -2.74
CA VAL A 140 -12.26 -5.81 -1.78
C VAL A 140 -11.91 -4.90 -0.61
N GLU A 141 -12.17 -5.34 0.60
CA GLU A 141 -11.79 -4.63 1.82
C GLU A 141 -10.75 -5.46 2.58
N TYR A 142 -9.68 -4.80 3.04
CA TYR A 142 -8.60 -5.40 3.83
C TYR A 142 -8.65 -4.87 5.26
N GLN A 143 -8.05 -5.63 6.19
CA GLN A 143 -7.92 -5.20 7.57
C GLN A 143 -7.05 -3.94 7.69
N PRO A 144 -7.29 -3.11 8.73
CA PRO A 144 -6.52 -1.89 8.96
C PRO A 144 -5.04 -2.14 9.25
N LEU A 145 -4.70 -3.29 9.84
CA LEU A 145 -3.34 -3.63 10.21
C LEU A 145 -2.62 -4.30 9.04
N GLY A 146 -1.43 -3.81 8.75
CA GLY A 146 -0.49 -4.41 7.81
C GLY A 146 0.89 -4.54 8.45
N SER A 147 1.78 -5.28 7.80
CA SER A 147 3.19 -5.38 8.16
C SER A 147 4.08 -5.01 6.97
N TYR A 148 5.32 -4.64 7.29
CA TYR A 148 6.36 -4.29 6.33
C TYR A 148 7.65 -5.01 6.68
N LEU A 149 8.32 -5.52 5.67
CA LEU A 149 9.69 -6.03 5.74
C LEU A 149 10.47 -5.46 4.57
N GLY A 150 11.70 -5.03 4.82
CA GLY A 150 12.51 -4.43 3.78
C GLY A 150 13.99 -4.45 4.06
N ILE A 151 14.74 -4.12 3.03
CA ILE A 151 16.16 -3.84 3.05
C ILE A 151 16.37 -2.41 2.55
N GLY A 152 17.41 -1.76 3.02
CA GLY A 152 17.74 -0.41 2.58
C GLY A 152 19.22 -0.14 2.64
N TRP A 153 19.61 0.96 2.04
CA TRP A 153 20.94 1.53 2.10
C TRP A 153 20.85 3.01 2.37
N ASP A 154 21.63 3.46 3.31
CA ASP A 154 21.76 4.85 3.72
C ASP A 154 23.10 5.41 3.24
N PHE A 155 23.06 6.56 2.57
CA PHE A 155 24.22 7.22 1.98
C PHE A 155 24.37 8.61 2.60
N ALA A 156 25.46 8.83 3.32
CA ALA A 156 25.78 10.15 3.83
C ALA A 156 26.01 11.13 2.66
N VAL A 157 25.53 12.36 2.78
CA VAL A 157 25.75 13.39 1.77
C VAL A 157 27.10 14.04 2.01
N PRO A 158 28.06 13.97 1.06
CA PRO A 158 29.38 14.56 1.26
C PRO A 158 29.30 16.07 1.53
N GLY A 159 29.96 16.53 2.59
CA GLY A 159 29.95 17.93 3.00
C GLY A 159 28.69 18.42 3.73
N ALA A 160 27.73 17.52 3.98
CA ALA A 160 26.48 17.84 4.67
C ALA A 160 26.15 16.74 5.68
N SER A 161 26.90 16.68 6.77
CA SER A 161 26.86 15.56 7.75
C SER A 161 25.50 15.27 8.37
N ALA A 162 24.61 16.27 8.42
CA ALA A 162 23.25 16.09 8.94
C ALA A 162 22.27 15.46 7.92
N TRP A 163 22.65 15.36 6.63
CA TRP A 163 21.80 14.84 5.57
C TRP A 163 22.19 13.42 5.17
N CYS A 164 21.18 12.59 4.95
CA CYS A 164 21.36 11.25 4.44
C CYS A 164 20.32 10.96 3.35
N VAL A 165 20.76 10.34 2.25
CA VAL A 165 19.90 9.79 1.20
C VAL A 165 19.75 8.31 1.44
N SER A 166 18.55 7.78 1.28
CA SER A 166 18.29 6.35 1.42
C SER A 166 17.67 5.75 0.16
N ALA A 167 17.91 4.46 -0.04
CA ALA A 167 17.21 3.63 -1.00
C ALA A 167 16.61 2.43 -0.29
N ASP A 168 15.34 2.13 -0.56
CA ASP A 168 14.57 1.09 0.10
C ASP A 168 13.94 0.13 -0.91
N LEU A 169 14.01 -1.16 -0.60
CA LEU A 169 13.25 -2.22 -1.25
C LEU A 169 12.55 -3.03 -0.17
N GLY A 170 11.29 -3.35 -0.36
CA GLY A 170 10.56 -4.09 0.65
C GLY A 170 9.25 -4.68 0.16
N ALA A 171 8.53 -5.26 1.09
CA ALA A 171 7.24 -5.86 0.91
C ALA A 171 6.29 -5.43 2.00
N GLN A 172 5.11 -5.02 1.61
CA GLN A 172 3.98 -4.78 2.49
C GLN A 172 3.04 -5.97 2.44
N LEU A 173 2.59 -6.42 3.60
CA LEU A 173 1.61 -7.47 3.78
C LEU A 173 0.35 -6.86 4.38
N GLN A 174 -0.79 -7.04 3.72
CA GLN A 174 -2.11 -6.70 4.24
C GLN A 174 -2.92 -7.99 4.39
N PHE A 175 -3.64 -8.12 5.51
CA PHE A 175 -4.34 -9.34 5.87
C PHE A 175 -5.85 -9.20 5.68
N GLY A 176 -6.55 -10.35 5.59
CA GLY A 176 -7.99 -10.47 5.74
C GLY A 176 -8.79 -9.76 4.64
N GLY A 177 -8.37 -9.89 3.38
CA GLY A 177 -9.13 -9.40 2.24
C GLY A 177 -10.50 -10.07 2.18
N LYS A 178 -11.56 -9.27 2.00
CA LYS A 178 -12.93 -9.75 1.76
C LYS A 178 -13.49 -9.08 0.52
N ALA A 179 -13.80 -9.88 -0.50
CA ALA A 179 -14.45 -9.40 -1.70
C ALA A 179 -15.97 -9.33 -1.50
N THR A 180 -16.60 -8.38 -2.15
CA THR A 180 -18.05 -8.27 -2.21
C THR A 180 -18.45 -7.83 -3.61
N LEU A 181 -19.31 -8.60 -4.26
CA LEU A 181 -19.94 -8.22 -5.54
C LEU A 181 -21.22 -7.45 -5.27
N ASN A 182 -21.46 -6.42 -6.06
CA ASN A 182 -22.74 -5.73 -6.02
C ASN A 182 -23.80 -6.61 -6.73
N PRO A 183 -25.06 -6.63 -6.24
CA PRO A 183 -26.14 -7.30 -6.93
C PRO A 183 -26.25 -6.82 -8.37
N ALA A 184 -26.43 -7.75 -9.30
CA ALA A 184 -26.54 -7.46 -10.72
C ALA A 184 -27.89 -7.97 -11.25
N ALA A 185 -28.59 -7.15 -12.01
CA ALA A 185 -29.87 -7.53 -12.59
C ALA A 185 -29.71 -8.73 -13.53
N GLY A 186 -30.66 -9.65 -13.50
CA GLY A 186 -30.69 -10.82 -14.39
C GLY A 186 -29.66 -11.92 -14.06
N VAL A 187 -28.85 -11.76 -13.03
CA VAL A 187 -27.92 -12.81 -12.54
C VAL A 187 -28.60 -13.57 -11.41
N SER A 188 -28.53 -14.90 -11.43
CA SER A 188 -29.07 -15.71 -10.35
C SER A 188 -28.28 -15.46 -9.04
N ALA A 189 -28.99 -15.47 -7.91
CA ALA A 189 -28.34 -15.30 -6.59
C ALA A 189 -27.29 -16.41 -6.33
N GLN A 190 -27.54 -17.61 -6.82
CA GLN A 190 -26.61 -18.74 -6.68
C GLN A 190 -25.31 -18.50 -7.46
N ASP A 191 -25.37 -18.03 -8.71
CA ASP A 191 -24.19 -17.78 -9.53
C ASP A 191 -23.41 -16.57 -9.03
N LEU A 192 -24.11 -15.54 -8.53
CA LEU A 192 -23.46 -14.41 -7.90
C LEU A 192 -22.70 -14.82 -6.63
N ALA A 193 -23.33 -15.69 -5.79
CA ALA A 193 -22.68 -16.22 -4.60
C ALA A 193 -21.47 -17.10 -4.94
N ALA A 194 -21.56 -17.96 -5.96
CA ALA A 194 -20.45 -18.79 -6.42
C ALA A 194 -19.29 -17.93 -6.95
N ALA A 195 -19.58 -16.89 -7.73
CA ALA A 195 -18.57 -15.95 -8.22
C ALA A 195 -17.92 -15.16 -7.06
N GLN A 196 -18.72 -14.75 -6.08
CA GLN A 196 -18.21 -14.09 -4.87
C GLN A 196 -17.30 -15.00 -4.05
N GLN A 197 -17.70 -16.25 -3.82
CA GLN A 197 -16.87 -17.21 -3.08
C GLN A 197 -15.52 -17.43 -3.78
N LYS A 198 -15.51 -17.51 -5.10
CA LYS A 198 -14.28 -17.64 -5.88
C LYS A 198 -13.40 -16.40 -5.79
N LEU A 199 -13.99 -15.20 -5.86
CA LEU A 199 -13.27 -13.95 -5.63
C LEU A 199 -12.69 -13.86 -4.22
N ASP A 200 -13.45 -14.29 -3.20
CA ASP A 200 -12.96 -14.36 -1.83
C ASP A 200 -11.78 -15.33 -1.70
N HIS A 201 -11.82 -16.45 -2.42
CA HIS A 201 -10.68 -17.38 -2.46
C HIS A 201 -9.45 -16.77 -3.15
N ASP A 202 -9.64 -16.10 -4.28
CA ASP A 202 -8.55 -15.55 -5.10
C ASP A 202 -7.96 -14.24 -4.55
N LEU A 203 -8.78 -13.44 -3.87
CA LEU A 203 -8.42 -12.11 -3.37
C LEU A 203 -8.46 -12.00 -1.85
N GLY A 204 -9.14 -12.97 -1.20
CA GLY A 204 -9.30 -13.05 0.24
C GLY A 204 -8.05 -13.61 0.88
N GLY A 205 -7.33 -13.14 1.65
CA GLY A 205 -6.11 -13.67 2.28
C GLY A 205 -5.09 -12.56 2.52
N THR A 206 -3.85 -12.96 2.50
CA THR A 206 -2.74 -12.01 2.65
C THR A 206 -2.39 -11.43 1.30
N ARG A 207 -2.47 -10.12 1.20
CA ARG A 207 -2.00 -9.40 0.05
C ARG A 207 -0.55 -9.02 0.21
N PHE A 208 0.25 -9.35 -0.78
CA PHE A 208 1.65 -8.99 -0.89
C PHE A 208 1.81 -7.84 -1.90
N ARG A 209 2.50 -6.78 -1.50
CA ARG A 209 2.84 -5.66 -2.37
C ARG A 209 4.32 -5.35 -2.26
N LEU A 210 5.02 -5.36 -3.37
CA LEU A 210 6.40 -4.86 -3.44
C LEU A 210 6.40 -3.34 -3.27
N SER A 211 7.37 -2.82 -2.55
CA SER A 211 7.62 -1.40 -2.39
C SER A 211 9.08 -1.09 -2.72
N ALA A 212 9.29 0.02 -3.42
CA ALA A 212 10.60 0.57 -3.68
C ALA A 212 10.53 2.08 -3.50
N GLY A 213 11.59 2.69 -3.02
CA GLY A 213 11.62 4.13 -2.81
C GLY A 213 13.01 4.67 -2.55
N VAL A 214 13.10 5.97 -2.63
CA VAL A 214 14.24 6.77 -2.20
C VAL A 214 13.80 7.71 -1.09
N GLY A 215 14.68 8.01 -0.17
CA GLY A 215 14.40 8.86 0.96
C GLY A 215 15.47 9.92 1.16
N LEU A 216 15.08 10.97 1.88
CA LEU A 216 15.97 11.99 2.39
C LEU A 216 15.68 12.13 3.89
N SER A 217 16.71 12.16 4.70
CA SER A 217 16.61 12.42 6.13
C SER A 217 17.58 13.49 6.57
N TYR A 218 17.19 14.17 7.65
CA TYR A 218 17.97 15.23 8.29
C TYR A 218 18.03 14.95 9.79
N ALA A 219 19.23 14.90 10.36
CA ALA A 219 19.47 14.77 11.78
C ALA A 219 19.54 16.16 12.44
N PHE A 220 18.90 16.27 13.62
CA PHE A 220 18.83 17.54 14.35
C PHE A 220 19.87 17.57 15.48
#